data_c4e519ff2c67c1625009f886cce84e84
#
_entry.id   c4e519ff2c67c1625009f886cce84e84
#
_cell.length_a   1.000
_cell.length_b   1.000
_cell.length_c   1.000
_cell.angle_alpha   90.00
_cell.angle_beta   90.00
_cell.angle_gamma   90.00
#
_symmetry.space_group_name_H-M   'P 1'
#
loop_
_entity.id
_entity.type
_entity.pdbx_description
1 polymer ?
#
loop_
_entity_poly.entity_id
_entity_poly.type
_entity_poly.pdbx_seq_one_letter_code
_entity_poly.pdbx_strand_id
1 'polypeptide(L)'
;MSNNTIAQVEFEKIGEIGQEGRNSQVFRINDVALKAEMVLKQIKKASFDNPEEYFEEARVLYDIRHPNVVEVNYACQDQDFVYITMPYYEKGSLSKLMSERFLTVREIIRYSVHFLSGLHHIHSLGLLHFDLKPDNIMLSARNEAMLSDFGLAKYMDEYGFTTPKALYRKHTAPEATNQPVFSVEFDIYQAGLTMYRMCIGSDAFNQQYDAYINADGFDKAQFEADLKASRFPDRSAFPAHIPAKLKSVINKCLEADPTDRYPAVIEVINAISDIDEKYFDWQYTIEGDIRKWSKKTTTGSVKCLEVDPNGKSTAYKISAQARRSNIREYTKPTISI
;
A
#
# COMPACT_ATOMS: atom_id res chain seq x y z
N MET A 1 15.34 -42.39 -12.24
CA MET A 1 16.47 -41.47 -12.22
C MET A 1 15.96 -40.13 -12.74
N SER A 2 15.98 -39.09 -11.94
CA SER A 2 15.57 -37.76 -12.41
C SER A 2 16.70 -37.22 -13.31
N ASN A 3 16.40 -36.94 -14.58
CA ASN A 3 17.33 -36.29 -15.50
C ASN A 3 17.27 -34.77 -15.19
N ASN A 4 18.06 -34.29 -14.23
CA ASN A 4 18.18 -32.88 -13.96
C ASN A 4 19.12 -32.26 -15.00
N THR A 5 18.64 -31.25 -15.73
CA THR A 5 19.44 -30.45 -16.64
C THR A 5 19.76 -29.11 -15.98
N ILE A 6 21.03 -28.69 -15.98
CA ILE A 6 21.43 -27.37 -15.53
C ILE A 6 21.38 -26.44 -16.75
N ALA A 7 20.69 -25.30 -16.62
CA ALA A 7 20.65 -24.26 -17.62
C ALA A 7 21.28 -22.97 -17.05
N GLN A 8 21.86 -22.16 -17.92
CA GLN A 8 22.39 -20.83 -17.57
C GLN A 8 21.36 -19.76 -17.86
N VAL A 9 21.30 -18.78 -16.97
CA VAL A 9 20.54 -17.53 -17.14
C VAL A 9 21.53 -16.38 -17.19
N GLU A 10 21.41 -15.51 -18.18
CA GLU A 10 22.27 -14.35 -18.38
C GLU A 10 21.42 -13.08 -18.38
N PHE A 11 21.79 -12.09 -17.57
CA PHE A 11 21.14 -10.81 -17.48
C PHE A 11 22.13 -9.67 -17.29
N GLU A 12 21.80 -8.50 -17.82
CA GLU A 12 22.55 -7.26 -17.64
C GLU A 12 21.86 -6.39 -16.59
N LYS A 13 22.58 -5.98 -15.54
CA LYS A 13 22.05 -5.02 -14.54
C LYS A 13 22.07 -3.62 -15.14
N ILE A 14 20.88 -3.02 -15.27
CA ILE A 14 20.69 -1.64 -15.76
C ILE A 14 20.92 -0.65 -14.61
N GLY A 15 20.42 -0.97 -13.40
CA GLY A 15 20.56 -0.13 -12.21
C GLY A 15 19.88 -0.72 -10.98
N GLU A 16 20.30 -0.26 -9.82
CA GLU A 16 19.65 -0.57 -8.55
C GLU A 16 18.39 0.30 -8.39
N ILE A 17 17.26 -0.29 -8.04
CA ILE A 17 15.97 0.39 -7.92
C ILE A 17 15.37 0.32 -6.51
N GLY A 18 16.01 -0.38 -5.59
CA GLY A 18 15.60 -0.46 -4.20
C GLY A 18 16.44 -1.40 -3.36
N GLN A 19 16.28 -1.26 -2.05
CA GLN A 19 16.81 -2.19 -1.06
C GLN A 19 15.64 -2.66 -0.20
N GLU A 20 15.35 -3.95 -0.24
CA GLU A 20 14.37 -4.58 0.62
C GLU A 20 15.10 -5.28 1.79
N GLY A 21 15.16 -4.59 2.94
CA GLY A 21 15.85 -5.09 4.11
C GLY A 21 17.40 -5.06 4.01
N ARG A 22 18.07 -5.69 4.98
CA ARG A 22 19.54 -5.70 5.08
C ARG A 22 20.22 -6.68 4.14
N ASN A 23 19.50 -7.67 3.63
CA ASN A 23 20.08 -8.86 2.98
C ASN A 23 19.67 -9.03 1.52
N SER A 24 18.84 -8.15 0.97
CA SER A 24 18.40 -8.17 -0.42
C SER A 24 18.59 -6.84 -1.12
N GLN A 25 18.89 -6.90 -2.41
CA GLN A 25 18.98 -5.76 -3.31
C GLN A 25 18.08 -5.98 -4.51
N VAL A 26 17.45 -4.92 -4.99
CA VAL A 26 16.55 -4.98 -6.13
C VAL A 26 17.13 -4.21 -7.30
N PHE A 27 17.24 -4.87 -8.44
CA PHE A 27 17.80 -4.32 -9.66
C PHE A 27 16.79 -4.33 -10.80
N ARG A 28 16.84 -3.31 -11.63
CA ARG A 28 16.31 -3.37 -12.99
C ARG A 28 17.35 -4.08 -13.87
N ILE A 29 16.92 -5.08 -14.58
CA ILE A 29 17.78 -5.89 -15.46
C ILE A 29 17.20 -5.97 -16.87
N ASN A 30 18.05 -6.31 -17.84
CA ASN A 30 17.66 -6.79 -19.14
C ASN A 30 18.04 -8.28 -19.24
N ASP A 31 17.06 -9.15 -19.42
CA ASP A 31 17.30 -10.58 -19.69
C ASP A 31 17.82 -10.71 -21.11
N VAL A 32 19.01 -11.30 -21.29
CA VAL A 32 19.70 -11.36 -22.58
C VAL A 32 18.98 -12.28 -23.56
N ALA A 33 18.43 -13.40 -23.06
CA ALA A 33 17.75 -14.37 -23.88
C ALA A 33 16.33 -13.90 -24.30
N LEU A 34 15.57 -13.32 -23.38
CA LEU A 34 14.22 -12.85 -23.61
C LEU A 34 14.17 -11.44 -24.20
N LYS A 35 15.28 -10.69 -24.13
CA LYS A 35 15.35 -9.26 -24.53
C LYS A 35 14.27 -8.42 -23.87
N ALA A 36 14.05 -8.64 -22.57
CA ALA A 36 12.99 -8.04 -21.80
C ALA A 36 13.52 -7.43 -20.50
N GLU A 37 12.99 -6.26 -20.17
CA GLU A 37 13.27 -5.63 -18.89
C GLU A 37 12.47 -6.30 -17.77
N MET A 38 13.15 -6.58 -16.67
CA MET A 38 12.61 -7.23 -15.49
C MET A 38 13.14 -6.59 -14.20
N VAL A 39 12.51 -6.91 -13.10
CA VAL A 39 13.05 -6.70 -11.76
C VAL A 39 13.75 -7.98 -11.31
N LEU A 40 14.93 -7.84 -10.76
CA LEU A 40 15.71 -8.89 -10.13
C LEU A 40 15.86 -8.60 -8.64
N LYS A 41 15.30 -9.43 -7.80
CA LYS A 41 15.58 -9.46 -6.36
C LYS A 41 16.75 -10.41 -6.12
N GLN A 42 17.86 -9.85 -5.62
CA GLN A 42 19.08 -10.58 -5.30
C GLN A 42 19.20 -10.73 -3.79
N ILE A 43 19.25 -11.96 -3.27
CA ILE A 43 19.26 -12.27 -1.85
C ILE A 43 20.53 -13.05 -1.51
N LYS A 44 21.28 -12.63 -0.48
CA LYS A 44 22.49 -13.33 -0.04
C LYS A 44 22.12 -14.68 0.57
N LYS A 45 22.75 -15.77 0.11
CA LYS A 45 22.56 -17.11 0.68
C LYS A 45 22.93 -17.18 2.16
N ALA A 46 23.92 -16.42 2.60
CA ALA A 46 24.32 -16.32 3.99
C ALA A 46 23.26 -15.70 4.93
N SER A 47 22.14 -15.18 4.39
CA SER A 47 21.04 -14.63 5.19
C SER A 47 19.96 -15.66 5.50
N PHE A 48 20.06 -16.87 4.98
CA PHE A 48 19.11 -17.95 5.24
C PHE A 48 19.69 -18.93 6.26
N ASP A 49 18.85 -19.44 7.14
CA ASP A 49 19.24 -20.47 8.11
C ASP A 49 19.45 -21.83 7.44
N ASN A 50 18.65 -22.13 6.41
CA ASN A 50 18.69 -23.39 5.67
C ASN A 50 18.65 -23.20 4.15
N PRO A 51 19.40 -24.01 3.35
CA PRO A 51 19.31 -24.00 1.90
C PRO A 51 17.91 -24.28 1.33
N GLU A 52 17.05 -24.99 2.06
CA GLU A 52 15.66 -25.28 1.65
C GLU A 52 14.81 -24.04 1.56
N GLU A 53 15.15 -22.97 2.31
CA GLU A 53 14.45 -21.71 2.32
C GLU A 53 14.78 -20.82 1.10
N TYR A 54 15.85 -21.12 0.33
CA TYR A 54 16.33 -20.27 -0.74
C TYR A 54 15.28 -19.86 -1.77
N PHE A 55 14.34 -20.74 -2.05
CA PHE A 55 13.29 -20.51 -3.04
C PHE A 55 11.88 -20.47 -2.42
N GLU A 56 11.76 -20.36 -1.10
CA GLU A 56 10.45 -20.36 -0.43
C GLU A 56 9.56 -19.23 -0.96
N GLU A 57 10.07 -17.98 -0.99
CA GLU A 57 9.34 -16.84 -1.55
C GLU A 57 8.95 -17.04 -3.02
N ALA A 58 9.87 -17.56 -3.83
CA ALA A 58 9.61 -17.80 -5.25
C ALA A 58 8.55 -18.91 -5.47
N ARG A 59 8.55 -19.97 -4.63
CA ARG A 59 7.54 -21.03 -4.68
C ARG A 59 6.17 -20.49 -4.28
N VAL A 60 6.10 -19.75 -3.18
CA VAL A 60 4.87 -19.09 -2.74
C VAL A 60 4.29 -18.25 -3.87
N LEU A 61 5.08 -17.36 -4.48
CA LEU A 61 4.65 -16.51 -5.60
C LEU A 61 4.25 -17.32 -6.85
N TYR A 62 4.93 -18.43 -7.12
CA TYR A 62 4.61 -19.31 -8.25
C TYR A 62 3.25 -19.99 -8.09
N ASP A 63 2.91 -20.38 -6.86
CA ASP A 63 1.65 -21.04 -6.53
C ASP A 63 0.47 -20.07 -6.47
N ILE A 64 0.74 -18.77 -6.15
CA ILE A 64 -0.26 -17.71 -6.08
C ILE A 64 -0.44 -17.08 -7.47
N ARG A 65 -1.36 -17.61 -8.28
CA ARG A 65 -1.70 -17.00 -9.58
C ARG A 65 -2.97 -16.16 -9.45
N HIS A 66 -2.82 -14.85 -9.38
CA HIS A 66 -3.97 -13.94 -9.28
C HIS A 66 -3.69 -12.62 -10.01
N PRO A 67 -4.68 -12.02 -10.72
CA PRO A 67 -4.49 -10.76 -11.47
C PRO A 67 -3.97 -9.58 -10.65
N ASN A 68 -4.14 -9.59 -9.34
CA ASN A 68 -3.68 -8.53 -8.44
C ASN A 68 -2.53 -8.98 -7.51
N VAL A 69 -1.78 -9.98 -7.91
CA VAL A 69 -0.53 -10.41 -7.27
C VAL A 69 0.59 -10.39 -8.30
N VAL A 70 1.77 -9.94 -7.92
CA VAL A 70 2.95 -9.92 -8.80
C VAL A 70 3.38 -11.35 -9.09
N GLU A 71 3.61 -11.66 -10.37
CA GLU A 71 4.04 -12.98 -10.81
C GLU A 71 5.57 -13.11 -10.74
N VAL A 72 6.07 -14.33 -10.52
CA VAL A 72 7.47 -14.69 -10.70
C VAL A 72 7.69 -15.14 -12.15
N ASN A 73 8.66 -14.56 -12.83
CA ASN A 73 9.06 -15.02 -14.16
C ASN A 73 9.92 -16.30 -14.05
N TYR A 74 10.99 -16.24 -13.26
CA TYR A 74 11.81 -17.39 -12.90
C TYR A 74 12.63 -17.09 -11.63
N ALA A 75 13.19 -18.16 -11.03
CA ALA A 75 14.14 -18.05 -9.94
C ALA A 75 15.36 -18.93 -10.22
N CYS A 76 16.54 -18.44 -9.86
CA CYS A 76 17.81 -19.14 -10.04
C CYS A 76 18.80 -18.79 -8.92
N GLN A 77 19.97 -19.40 -8.94
CA GLN A 77 21.03 -19.14 -7.95
C GLN A 77 22.42 -19.31 -8.56
N ASP A 78 23.38 -18.59 -8.00
CA ASP A 78 24.80 -18.87 -8.16
C ASP A 78 25.43 -19.37 -6.85
N GLN A 79 26.74 -19.19 -6.69
CA GLN A 79 27.46 -19.62 -5.49
C GLN A 79 26.99 -18.85 -4.24
N ASP A 80 26.76 -17.53 -4.35
CA ASP A 80 26.61 -16.61 -3.23
C ASP A 80 25.17 -16.09 -3.06
N PHE A 81 24.37 -16.10 -4.14
CA PHE A 81 23.05 -15.44 -4.19
C PHE A 81 21.96 -16.34 -4.72
N VAL A 82 20.74 -16.01 -4.26
CA VAL A 82 19.47 -16.41 -4.86
C VAL A 82 18.91 -15.23 -5.62
N TYR A 83 18.35 -15.50 -6.79
CA TYR A 83 17.76 -14.51 -7.68
C TYR A 83 16.29 -14.87 -7.96
N ILE A 84 15.41 -13.88 -7.80
CA ILE A 84 13.99 -14.00 -8.15
C ILE A 84 13.69 -12.88 -9.15
N THR A 85 13.13 -13.22 -10.30
CA THR A 85 12.78 -12.23 -11.34
C THR A 85 11.28 -12.06 -11.44
N MET A 86 10.88 -10.80 -11.62
CA MET A 86 9.49 -10.36 -11.67
C MET A 86 9.30 -9.33 -12.80
N PRO A 87 8.07 -9.09 -13.28
CA PRO A 87 7.82 -8.03 -14.24
C PRO A 87 8.26 -6.66 -13.71
N TYR A 88 8.80 -5.82 -14.59
CA TYR A 88 9.12 -4.44 -14.27
C TYR A 88 7.88 -3.56 -14.41
N TYR A 89 7.46 -2.92 -13.33
CA TYR A 89 6.34 -1.98 -13.30
C TYR A 89 6.85 -0.54 -13.42
N GLU A 90 6.79 0.05 -14.62
CA GLU A 90 7.32 1.40 -14.90
C GLU A 90 6.70 2.49 -14.02
N LYS A 91 5.43 2.34 -13.64
CA LYS A 91 4.74 3.28 -12.74
C LYS A 91 5.24 3.21 -11.30
N GLY A 92 6.00 2.17 -10.97
CA GLY A 92 6.52 1.95 -9.63
C GLY A 92 5.45 1.52 -8.64
N SER A 93 5.70 1.80 -7.35
CA SER A 93 4.80 1.45 -6.26
C SER A 93 3.70 2.49 -6.03
N LEU A 94 2.67 2.10 -5.30
CA LEU A 94 1.63 3.01 -4.80
C LEU A 94 2.23 4.11 -3.92
N SER A 95 3.28 3.79 -3.15
CA SER A 95 4.04 4.77 -2.35
C SER A 95 4.66 5.85 -3.22
N LYS A 96 5.25 5.49 -4.37
CA LYS A 96 5.79 6.45 -5.35
C LYS A 96 4.68 7.37 -5.87
N LEU A 97 3.55 6.81 -6.31
CA LEU A 97 2.42 7.64 -6.78
C LEU A 97 1.92 8.60 -5.70
N MET A 98 1.86 8.15 -4.44
CA MET A 98 1.43 8.96 -3.30
C MET A 98 2.46 10.04 -2.90
N SER A 99 3.73 9.91 -3.27
CA SER A 99 4.74 10.97 -3.08
C SER A 99 4.64 12.07 -4.15
N GLU A 100 4.05 11.77 -5.30
CA GLU A 100 3.88 12.73 -6.40
C GLU A 100 2.61 13.58 -6.24
N ARG A 101 1.54 13.01 -5.67
CA ARG A 101 0.24 13.67 -5.50
C ARG A 101 -0.71 12.93 -4.56
N PHE A 102 -1.73 13.63 -4.09
CA PHE A 102 -2.87 12.98 -3.45
C PHE A 102 -3.69 12.15 -4.46
N LEU A 103 -4.25 11.04 -3.97
CA LEU A 103 -5.14 10.21 -4.77
C LEU A 103 -6.57 10.76 -4.73
N THR A 104 -7.30 10.59 -5.83
CA THR A 104 -8.75 10.79 -5.83
C THR A 104 -9.44 9.65 -5.08
N VAL A 105 -10.66 9.88 -4.57
CA VAL A 105 -11.45 8.82 -3.91
C VAL A 105 -11.66 7.62 -4.86
N ARG A 106 -11.86 7.87 -6.17
CA ARG A 106 -11.95 6.81 -7.19
C ARG A 106 -10.69 5.94 -7.24
N GLU A 107 -9.53 6.55 -7.19
CA GLU A 107 -8.24 5.82 -7.18
C GLU A 107 -8.05 5.04 -5.89
N ILE A 108 -8.39 5.66 -4.74
CA ILE A 108 -8.33 4.99 -3.43
C ILE A 108 -9.18 3.72 -3.46
N ILE A 109 -10.45 3.82 -3.84
CA ILE A 109 -11.36 2.67 -3.90
C ILE A 109 -10.86 1.63 -4.90
N ARG A 110 -10.50 2.04 -6.12
CA ARG A 110 -10.03 1.11 -7.16
C ARG A 110 -8.79 0.34 -6.74
N TYR A 111 -7.75 1.03 -6.26
CA TYR A 111 -6.53 0.36 -5.83
C TYR A 111 -6.76 -0.51 -4.59
N SER A 112 -7.65 -0.07 -3.68
CA SER A 112 -8.04 -0.89 -2.53
C SER A 112 -8.72 -2.18 -2.95
N VAL A 113 -9.71 -2.14 -3.86
CA VAL A 113 -10.36 -3.34 -4.38
C VAL A 113 -9.34 -4.28 -5.03
N HIS A 114 -8.37 -3.74 -5.80
CA HIS A 114 -7.36 -4.56 -6.46
C HIS A 114 -6.47 -5.29 -5.45
N PHE A 115 -5.77 -4.57 -4.56
CA PHE A 115 -4.86 -5.24 -3.63
C PHE A 115 -5.58 -6.11 -2.60
N LEU A 116 -6.80 -5.72 -2.18
CA LEU A 116 -7.63 -6.55 -1.31
C LEU A 116 -8.09 -7.84 -2.03
N SER A 117 -8.34 -7.79 -3.33
CA SER A 117 -8.65 -9.01 -4.11
C SER A 117 -7.46 -9.97 -4.11
N GLY A 118 -6.24 -9.46 -4.30
CA GLY A 118 -5.01 -10.26 -4.14
C GLY A 118 -4.85 -10.81 -2.73
N LEU A 119 -5.08 -9.98 -1.72
CA LEU A 119 -5.00 -10.35 -0.31
C LEU A 119 -6.04 -11.43 0.06
N HIS A 120 -7.29 -11.27 -0.40
CA HIS A 120 -8.33 -12.28 -0.20
C HIS A 120 -7.95 -13.62 -0.81
N HIS A 121 -7.36 -13.60 -2.01
CA HIS A 121 -6.91 -14.82 -2.68
C HIS A 121 -5.83 -15.54 -1.86
N ILE A 122 -4.79 -14.85 -1.38
CA ILE A 122 -3.75 -15.49 -0.58
C ILE A 122 -4.28 -16.02 0.76
N HIS A 123 -5.22 -15.31 1.40
CA HIS A 123 -5.89 -15.81 2.59
C HIS A 123 -6.68 -17.09 2.32
N SER A 124 -7.32 -17.21 1.15
CA SER A 124 -8.02 -18.44 0.74
C SER A 124 -7.09 -19.64 0.54
N LEU A 125 -5.81 -19.39 0.31
CA LEU A 125 -4.74 -20.40 0.24
C LEU A 125 -4.09 -20.68 1.61
N GLY A 126 -4.60 -20.07 2.67
CA GLY A 126 -4.07 -20.20 4.03
C GLY A 126 -2.80 -19.39 4.29
N LEU A 127 -2.50 -18.34 3.50
CA LEU A 127 -1.28 -17.57 3.60
C LEU A 127 -1.56 -16.17 4.15
N LEU A 128 -0.77 -15.68 5.11
CA LEU A 128 -0.74 -14.28 5.57
C LEU A 128 0.44 -13.54 4.95
N HIS A 129 0.24 -12.24 4.64
CA HIS A 129 1.25 -11.41 3.97
C HIS A 129 2.26 -10.79 4.93
N PHE A 130 1.80 -10.24 6.06
CA PHE A 130 2.57 -9.59 7.13
C PHE A 130 3.30 -8.28 6.79
N ASP A 131 3.37 -7.88 5.52
CA ASP A 131 4.05 -6.64 5.12
C ASP A 131 3.23 -5.82 4.12
N LEU A 132 1.92 -5.73 4.33
CA LEU A 132 1.03 -4.94 3.47
C LEU A 132 1.22 -3.45 3.74
N LYS A 133 1.76 -2.74 2.76
CA LYS A 133 2.03 -1.29 2.78
C LYS A 133 2.06 -0.72 1.36
N PRO A 134 1.90 0.60 1.15
CA PRO A 134 1.95 1.19 -0.19
C PRO A 134 3.23 0.90 -0.98
N ASP A 135 4.34 0.64 -0.29
CA ASP A 135 5.63 0.31 -0.89
C ASP A 135 5.59 -1.05 -1.60
N ASN A 136 4.81 -1.99 -1.06
CA ASN A 136 4.64 -3.36 -1.55
C ASN A 136 3.39 -3.54 -2.45
N ILE A 137 2.86 -2.45 -2.99
CA ILE A 137 1.77 -2.46 -3.96
C ILE A 137 2.28 -1.81 -5.24
N MET A 138 2.50 -2.60 -6.28
CA MET A 138 2.98 -2.14 -7.58
C MET A 138 1.83 -1.73 -8.48
N LEU A 139 2.07 -0.78 -9.40
CA LEU A 139 1.07 -0.29 -10.34
C LEU A 139 1.38 -0.78 -11.76
N SER A 140 0.47 -1.57 -12.33
CA SER A 140 0.57 -2.04 -13.71
C SER A 140 0.40 -0.90 -14.73
N ALA A 141 0.75 -1.14 -15.99
CA ALA A 141 0.52 -0.19 -17.09
C ALA A 141 -0.96 0.21 -17.22
N ARG A 142 -1.89 -0.68 -16.82
CA ARG A 142 -3.34 -0.47 -16.81
C ARG A 142 -3.85 0.23 -15.56
N ASN A 143 -2.97 0.68 -14.65
CA ASN A 143 -3.31 1.22 -13.33
C ASN A 143 -4.04 0.19 -12.44
N GLU A 144 -3.65 -1.07 -12.49
CA GLU A 144 -4.08 -2.09 -11.54
C GLU A 144 -3.07 -2.15 -10.39
N ALA A 145 -3.54 -2.30 -9.17
CA ALA A 145 -2.68 -2.48 -8.01
C ALA A 145 -2.36 -3.97 -7.84
N MET A 146 -1.07 -4.28 -7.76
CA MET A 146 -0.51 -5.62 -7.71
C MET A 146 0.20 -5.80 -6.36
N LEU A 147 -0.25 -6.73 -5.55
CA LEU A 147 0.39 -7.07 -4.28
C LEU A 147 1.74 -7.74 -4.54
N SER A 148 2.80 -7.28 -3.86
CA SER A 148 4.18 -7.73 -4.05
C SER A 148 4.91 -7.92 -2.72
N ASP A 149 6.12 -8.46 -2.77
CA ASP A 149 7.01 -8.72 -1.63
C ASP A 149 6.42 -9.68 -0.59
N PHE A 150 6.57 -10.96 -0.88
CA PHE A 150 6.12 -12.07 -0.04
C PHE A 150 7.23 -12.60 0.90
N GLY A 151 8.29 -11.83 1.10
CA GLY A 151 9.44 -12.23 1.93
C GLY A 151 9.10 -12.47 3.40
N LEU A 152 7.99 -11.92 3.89
CA LEU A 152 7.47 -12.17 5.25
C LEU A 152 6.23 -13.07 5.27
N ALA A 153 5.71 -13.45 4.10
CA ALA A 153 4.49 -14.24 4.01
C ALA A 153 4.67 -15.65 4.61
N LYS A 154 3.63 -16.14 5.28
CA LYS A 154 3.65 -17.43 5.96
C LYS A 154 2.31 -18.13 5.91
N TYR A 155 2.36 -19.45 5.72
CA TYR A 155 1.17 -20.29 5.84
C TYR A 155 0.69 -20.36 7.29
N MET A 156 -0.62 -20.30 7.45
CA MET A 156 -1.31 -20.53 8.70
C MET A 156 -1.35 -22.04 9.02
N ASP A 157 -1.41 -22.35 10.29
CA ASP A 157 -1.69 -23.72 10.77
C ASP A 157 -3.17 -24.09 10.54
N GLU A 158 -3.55 -25.28 10.97
CA GLU A 158 -4.93 -25.80 10.85
C GLU A 158 -5.97 -24.99 11.64
N TYR A 159 -5.52 -24.16 12.58
CA TYR A 159 -6.36 -23.29 13.40
C TYR A 159 -6.44 -21.84 12.83
N GLY A 160 -5.75 -21.55 11.73
CA GLY A 160 -5.74 -20.24 11.09
C GLY A 160 -4.74 -19.25 11.67
N PHE A 161 -3.68 -19.73 12.33
CA PHE A 161 -2.67 -18.89 12.99
C PHE A 161 -1.26 -19.13 12.48
N THR A 162 -0.42 -18.10 12.54
CA THR A 162 1.02 -18.23 12.26
C THR A 162 1.84 -17.13 12.91
N THR A 163 3.17 -17.29 12.93
CA THR A 163 4.14 -16.34 13.49
C THR A 163 5.11 -15.87 12.41
N PRO A 164 5.20 -14.57 12.09
CA PRO A 164 6.15 -14.04 11.11
C PRO A 164 7.59 -14.06 11.66
N LYS A 165 8.59 -14.09 10.75
CA LYS A 165 10.02 -13.93 11.11
C LYS A 165 10.35 -12.53 11.64
N ALA A 166 9.65 -11.51 11.12
CA ALA A 166 9.82 -10.10 11.49
C ALA A 166 8.54 -9.31 11.21
N LEU A 167 8.44 -8.10 11.76
CA LEU A 167 7.35 -7.17 11.49
C LEU A 167 7.89 -5.77 11.22
N TYR A 168 7.29 -5.09 10.26
CA TYR A 168 7.61 -3.69 9.97
C TYR A 168 6.91 -2.77 10.97
N ARG A 169 7.67 -2.17 11.88
CA ARG A 169 7.15 -1.39 13.03
C ARG A 169 6.11 -0.35 12.65
N LYS A 170 6.34 0.40 11.58
CA LYS A 170 5.47 1.50 11.15
C LYS A 170 4.08 1.04 10.68
N HIS A 171 3.93 -0.25 10.31
CA HIS A 171 2.70 -0.90 9.86
C HIS A 171 2.26 -2.06 10.77
N THR A 172 2.80 -2.12 11.98
CA THR A 172 2.44 -3.18 12.93
C THR A 172 1.05 -2.93 13.52
N ALA A 173 0.33 -4.02 13.78
CA ALA A 173 -0.97 -3.96 14.44
C ALA A 173 -0.83 -3.97 15.97
N PRO A 174 -1.82 -3.48 16.73
CA PRO A 174 -1.76 -3.39 18.20
C PRO A 174 -1.45 -4.70 18.90
N GLU A 175 -2.01 -5.82 18.42
CA GLU A 175 -1.82 -7.16 19.02
C GLU A 175 -0.37 -7.63 18.97
N ALA A 176 0.45 -7.15 18.03
CA ALA A 176 1.87 -7.50 17.97
C ALA A 176 2.69 -7.00 19.17
N THR A 177 2.12 -6.15 19.98
CA THR A 177 2.74 -5.70 21.24
C THR A 177 2.60 -6.70 22.39
N ASN A 178 1.69 -7.68 22.26
CA ASN A 178 1.32 -8.61 23.33
C ASN A 178 1.47 -10.07 22.97
N GLN A 179 1.45 -10.41 21.67
CA GLN A 179 1.46 -11.81 21.23
C GLN A 179 2.29 -11.99 19.94
N PRO A 180 2.90 -13.16 19.75
CA PRO A 180 3.68 -13.45 18.55
C PRO A 180 2.87 -14.16 17.44
N VAL A 181 1.60 -14.53 17.69
CA VAL A 181 0.78 -15.38 16.84
C VAL A 181 -0.37 -14.57 16.27
N PHE A 182 -0.61 -14.66 14.96
CA PHE A 182 -1.54 -13.80 14.22
C PHE A 182 -2.41 -14.59 13.25
N SER A 183 -3.55 -14.00 12.90
CA SER A 183 -4.53 -14.46 11.94
C SER A 183 -4.83 -13.40 10.88
N VAL A 184 -5.82 -13.60 10.02
CA VAL A 184 -6.16 -12.71 8.89
C VAL A 184 -6.42 -11.26 9.30
N GLU A 185 -6.85 -11.03 10.54
CA GLU A 185 -7.15 -9.70 11.08
C GLU A 185 -5.91 -8.82 11.18
N PHE A 186 -4.71 -9.42 11.28
CA PHE A 186 -3.44 -8.67 11.24
C PHE A 186 -3.25 -8.00 9.87
N ASP A 187 -3.40 -8.74 8.79
CA ASP A 187 -3.32 -8.19 7.42
C ASP A 187 -4.47 -7.21 7.15
N ILE A 188 -5.65 -7.42 7.72
CA ILE A 188 -6.79 -6.49 7.63
C ILE A 188 -6.46 -5.15 8.28
N TYR A 189 -5.76 -5.15 9.43
CA TYR A 189 -5.25 -3.92 10.04
C TYR A 189 -4.26 -3.20 9.12
N GLN A 190 -3.30 -3.92 8.55
CA GLN A 190 -2.33 -3.36 7.61
C GLN A 190 -3.01 -2.82 6.34
N ALA A 191 -4.05 -3.48 5.84
CA ALA A 191 -4.89 -3.00 4.74
C ALA A 191 -5.60 -1.70 5.11
N GLY A 192 -6.18 -1.62 6.31
CA GLY A 192 -6.77 -0.40 6.87
C GLY A 192 -5.78 0.75 6.92
N LEU A 193 -4.56 0.48 7.42
CA LEU A 193 -3.50 1.48 7.51
C LEU A 193 -2.99 1.93 6.12
N THR A 194 -2.94 1.02 5.16
CA THR A 194 -2.64 1.34 3.76
C THR A 194 -3.70 2.26 3.17
N MET A 195 -4.98 1.92 3.31
CA MET A 195 -6.10 2.77 2.85
C MET A 195 -6.14 4.13 3.57
N TYR A 196 -5.84 4.17 4.87
CA TYR A 196 -5.72 5.42 5.62
C TYR A 196 -4.62 6.31 5.02
N ARG A 197 -3.42 5.77 4.78
CA ARG A 197 -2.31 6.49 4.12
C ARG A 197 -2.70 7.01 2.74
N MET A 198 -3.44 6.24 1.95
CA MET A 198 -3.96 6.68 0.64
C MET A 198 -4.89 7.89 0.77
N CYS A 199 -5.63 8.02 1.86
CA CYS A 199 -6.54 9.14 2.10
C CYS A 199 -5.80 10.41 2.52
N ILE A 200 -4.83 10.31 3.44
CA ILE A 200 -4.18 11.47 4.07
C ILE A 200 -2.87 11.88 3.39
N GLY A 201 -2.28 11.01 2.57
CA GLY A 201 -0.96 11.20 1.97
C GLY A 201 0.18 10.70 2.84
N SER A 202 1.34 10.44 2.20
CA SER A 202 2.51 9.88 2.89
C SER A 202 3.13 10.84 3.90
N ASP A 203 3.18 12.13 3.59
CA ASP A 203 3.84 13.13 4.46
C ASP A 203 3.08 13.30 5.78
N ALA A 204 1.76 13.43 5.74
CA ALA A 204 0.93 13.55 6.94
C ALA A 204 1.03 12.30 7.83
N PHE A 205 1.08 11.10 7.21
CA PHE A 205 1.28 9.86 7.95
C PHE A 205 2.69 9.78 8.56
N ASN A 206 3.73 10.17 7.81
CA ASN A 206 5.10 10.18 8.31
C ASN A 206 5.24 11.13 9.48
N GLN A 207 4.67 12.34 9.42
CA GLN A 207 4.67 13.28 10.52
C GLN A 207 4.07 12.70 11.80
N GLN A 208 2.95 11.96 11.70
CA GLN A 208 2.36 11.29 12.87
C GLN A 208 3.30 10.24 13.47
N TYR A 209 3.99 9.45 12.63
CA TYR A 209 4.93 8.43 13.10
C TYR A 209 6.22 9.05 13.64
N ASP A 210 6.74 10.07 12.97
CA ASP A 210 8.00 10.74 13.35
C ASP A 210 7.85 11.53 14.65
N ALA A 211 6.62 11.85 15.08
CA ALA A 211 6.35 12.44 16.39
C ALA A 211 6.78 11.53 17.58
N TYR A 212 6.99 10.23 17.35
CA TYR A 212 7.56 9.29 18.32
C TYR A 212 9.10 9.26 18.33
N ILE A 213 9.76 10.06 17.48
CA ILE A 213 11.22 10.17 17.42
C ILE A 213 11.64 11.40 18.25
N ASN A 214 12.39 11.18 19.31
CA ASN A 214 12.93 12.22 20.17
C ASN A 214 14.47 12.19 20.18
N ALA A 215 15.13 12.99 21.02
CA ALA A 215 16.58 13.07 21.11
C ALA A 215 17.24 11.72 21.49
N ASP A 216 16.54 10.86 22.24
CA ASP A 216 17.01 9.56 22.68
C ASP A 216 16.69 8.43 21.67
N GLY A 217 16.02 8.75 20.56
CA GLY A 217 15.61 7.83 19.52
C GLY A 217 14.10 7.60 19.47
N PHE A 218 13.68 6.42 18.99
CA PHE A 218 12.26 6.09 18.86
C PHE A 218 11.63 5.67 20.19
N ASP A 219 10.63 6.41 20.64
CA ASP A 219 9.85 6.12 21.86
C ASP A 219 8.87 4.95 21.62
N LYS A 220 9.40 3.74 21.75
CA LYS A 220 8.64 2.50 21.56
C LYS A 220 7.49 2.38 22.55
N ALA A 221 7.69 2.77 23.80
CA ALA A 221 6.69 2.61 24.86
C ALA A 221 5.47 3.50 24.61
N GLN A 222 5.69 4.76 24.25
CA GLN A 222 4.60 5.68 23.90
C GLN A 222 3.88 5.25 22.62
N PHE A 223 4.62 4.82 21.60
CA PHE A 223 4.03 4.33 20.35
C PHE A 223 3.12 3.11 20.60
N GLU A 224 3.58 2.11 21.36
CA GLU A 224 2.79 0.92 21.66
C GLU A 224 1.55 1.25 22.53
N ALA A 225 1.67 2.22 23.46
CA ALA A 225 0.55 2.69 24.26
C ALA A 225 -0.51 3.39 23.39
N ASP A 226 -0.09 4.20 22.41
CA ASP A 226 -0.98 4.90 21.49
C ASP A 226 -1.63 3.96 20.46
N LEU A 227 -0.91 2.94 20.01
CA LEU A 227 -1.46 1.86 19.18
C LEU A 227 -2.61 1.14 19.89
N LYS A 228 -2.38 0.67 21.12
CA LYS A 228 -3.39 -0.01 21.96
C LYS A 228 -4.59 0.85 22.28
N ALA A 229 -4.37 2.15 22.48
CA ALA A 229 -5.43 3.10 22.78
C ALA A 229 -6.14 3.66 21.54
N SER A 230 -5.84 3.15 20.34
CA SER A 230 -6.38 3.64 19.06
C SER A 230 -6.09 5.14 18.81
N ARG A 231 -5.00 5.70 19.37
CA ARG A 231 -4.56 7.07 19.13
C ARG A 231 -3.62 7.20 17.93
N PHE A 232 -2.93 6.10 17.55
CA PHE A 232 -2.21 6.02 16.28
C PHE A 232 -2.87 4.99 15.36
N PRO A 233 -3.09 5.33 14.07
CA PRO A 233 -2.96 6.65 13.47
C PRO A 233 -4.06 7.63 13.93
N ASP A 234 -3.83 8.93 13.76
CA ASP A 234 -4.84 9.97 14.09
C ASP A 234 -6.05 9.88 13.14
N ARG A 235 -7.13 9.28 13.61
CA ARG A 235 -8.35 9.07 12.83
C ARG A 235 -9.12 10.36 12.53
N SER A 236 -8.74 11.49 13.11
CA SER A 236 -9.32 12.81 12.80
C SER A 236 -8.68 13.49 11.59
N ALA A 237 -7.52 13.03 11.14
CA ALA A 237 -6.72 13.65 10.09
C ALA A 237 -7.25 13.44 8.65
N PHE A 238 -8.38 12.75 8.48
CA PHE A 238 -8.96 12.57 7.14
C PHE A 238 -9.34 13.90 6.50
N PRO A 239 -8.90 14.18 5.25
CA PRO A 239 -9.37 15.33 4.50
C PRO A 239 -10.90 15.35 4.36
N ALA A 240 -11.47 16.55 4.32
CA ALA A 240 -12.94 16.75 4.32
C ALA A 240 -13.67 16.07 3.15
N HIS A 241 -13.01 15.89 2.00
CA HIS A 241 -13.60 15.26 0.81
C HIS A 241 -13.67 13.73 0.87
N ILE A 242 -13.02 13.09 1.85
CA ILE A 242 -13.09 11.64 2.02
C ILE A 242 -14.47 11.27 2.56
N PRO A 243 -15.23 10.38 1.86
CA PRO A 243 -16.58 10.02 2.26
C PRO A 243 -16.63 9.39 3.65
N ALA A 244 -17.66 9.75 4.44
CA ALA A 244 -17.84 9.22 5.79
C ALA A 244 -17.87 7.67 5.82
N LYS A 245 -18.51 7.04 4.81
CA LYS A 245 -18.53 5.58 4.68
C LYS A 245 -17.14 4.98 4.49
N LEU A 246 -16.25 5.61 3.68
CA LEU A 246 -14.87 5.15 3.51
C LEU A 246 -14.09 5.29 4.83
N LYS A 247 -14.23 6.43 5.53
CA LYS A 247 -13.65 6.62 6.86
C LYS A 247 -14.08 5.53 7.85
N SER A 248 -15.38 5.20 7.85
CA SER A 248 -15.94 4.16 8.72
C SER A 248 -15.36 2.78 8.42
N VAL A 249 -15.22 2.42 7.14
CA VAL A 249 -14.60 1.14 6.73
C VAL A 249 -13.14 1.06 7.17
N ILE A 250 -12.37 2.12 6.92
CA ILE A 250 -10.96 2.19 7.32
C ILE A 250 -10.84 2.10 8.84
N ASN A 251 -11.64 2.86 9.58
CA ASN A 251 -11.61 2.86 11.05
C ASN A 251 -11.94 1.48 11.61
N LYS A 252 -12.91 0.76 11.02
CA LYS A 252 -13.22 -0.62 11.43
C LYS A 252 -12.05 -1.58 11.17
N CYS A 253 -11.32 -1.45 10.07
CA CYS A 253 -10.09 -2.23 9.86
C CYS A 253 -9.02 -1.91 10.93
N LEU A 254 -9.00 -0.68 11.45
CA LEU A 254 -8.01 -0.18 12.40
C LEU A 254 -8.43 -0.36 13.87
N GLU A 255 -9.48 -1.12 14.19
CA GLU A 255 -9.83 -1.38 15.59
C GLU A 255 -8.68 -2.07 16.32
N ALA A 256 -8.50 -1.69 17.61
CA ALA A 256 -7.37 -2.21 18.41
C ALA A 256 -7.55 -3.70 18.71
N ASP A 257 -8.78 -4.11 19.03
CA ASP A 257 -9.11 -5.52 19.18
C ASP A 257 -9.33 -6.16 17.78
N PRO A 258 -8.59 -7.22 17.43
CA PRO A 258 -8.78 -7.93 16.16
C PRO A 258 -10.21 -8.42 15.94
N THR A 259 -10.93 -8.77 16.99
CA THR A 259 -12.32 -9.30 16.90
C THR A 259 -13.34 -8.23 16.50
N ASP A 260 -13.03 -6.95 16.69
CA ASP A 260 -13.88 -5.83 16.28
C ASP A 260 -13.67 -5.43 14.81
N ARG A 261 -12.63 -5.96 14.14
CA ARG A 261 -12.34 -5.74 12.73
C ARG A 261 -13.31 -6.53 11.84
N TYR A 262 -13.08 -6.49 10.54
CA TYR A 262 -13.73 -7.41 9.60
C TYR A 262 -13.14 -8.81 9.77
N PRO A 263 -13.96 -9.88 9.78
CA PRO A 263 -13.47 -11.25 9.93
C PRO A 263 -12.83 -11.81 8.65
N ALA A 264 -13.03 -11.15 7.51
CA ALA A 264 -12.45 -11.55 6.23
C ALA A 264 -12.31 -10.36 5.28
N VAL A 265 -11.30 -10.41 4.41
CA VAL A 265 -11.00 -9.35 3.43
C VAL A 265 -12.16 -9.10 2.46
N ILE A 266 -12.94 -10.13 2.11
CA ILE A 266 -14.09 -9.97 1.21
C ILE A 266 -15.15 -9.03 1.77
N GLU A 267 -15.31 -8.97 3.10
CA GLU A 267 -16.25 -8.04 3.72
C GLU A 267 -15.76 -6.58 3.63
N VAL A 268 -14.46 -6.35 3.69
CA VAL A 268 -13.87 -5.03 3.44
C VAL A 268 -14.14 -4.61 1.99
N ILE A 269 -13.92 -5.51 1.02
CA ILE A 269 -14.19 -5.25 -0.41
C ILE A 269 -15.65 -4.86 -0.62
N ASN A 270 -16.58 -5.63 -0.06
CA ASN A 270 -18.02 -5.35 -0.16
C ASN A 270 -18.37 -3.98 0.42
N ALA A 271 -17.83 -3.65 1.60
CA ALA A 271 -18.11 -2.39 2.27
C ALA A 271 -17.61 -1.16 1.51
N ILE A 272 -16.44 -1.24 0.84
CA ILE A 272 -15.92 -0.13 0.02
C ILE A 272 -16.59 -0.05 -1.36
N SER A 273 -17.02 -1.17 -1.94
CA SER A 273 -17.68 -1.20 -3.25
C SER A 273 -19.07 -0.54 -3.25
N ASP A 274 -19.67 -0.38 -2.07
CA ASP A 274 -21.01 0.22 -1.86
C ASP A 274 -20.95 1.74 -1.57
N ILE A 275 -19.84 2.42 -1.90
CA ILE A 275 -19.68 3.87 -1.67
C ILE A 275 -20.18 4.65 -2.88
N ASP A 276 -20.93 5.74 -2.61
CA ASP A 276 -21.54 6.62 -3.62
C ASP A 276 -20.49 7.32 -4.50
N GLU A 277 -20.63 7.20 -5.82
CA GLU A 277 -19.70 7.74 -6.82
C GLU A 277 -19.62 9.27 -6.89
N LYS A 278 -20.54 10.02 -6.32
CA LYS A 278 -20.59 11.50 -6.41
C LYS A 278 -19.32 12.19 -5.89
N TYR A 279 -18.58 11.52 -4.98
CA TYR A 279 -17.37 12.04 -4.36
C TYR A 279 -16.07 11.63 -5.09
N PHE A 280 -16.13 10.72 -6.06
CA PHE A 280 -14.98 9.98 -6.57
C PHE A 280 -13.92 10.82 -7.31
N ASP A 281 -14.31 11.89 -7.99
CA ASP A 281 -13.41 12.54 -8.97
C ASP A 281 -12.87 13.90 -8.51
N TRP A 282 -12.92 14.19 -7.22
CA TRP A 282 -12.29 15.38 -6.69
C TRP A 282 -10.81 15.13 -6.47
N GLN A 283 -9.97 15.94 -7.15
CA GLN A 283 -8.54 15.98 -6.93
C GLN A 283 -8.25 16.97 -5.81
N TYR A 284 -7.62 16.52 -4.76
CA TYR A 284 -7.12 17.33 -3.66
C TYR A 284 -5.67 17.73 -3.91
N THR A 285 -5.31 18.97 -3.63
CA THR A 285 -3.93 19.50 -3.66
C THR A 285 -3.75 20.52 -2.55
N ILE A 286 -2.50 20.73 -2.15
CA ILE A 286 -2.09 21.79 -1.23
C ILE A 286 -1.11 22.68 -1.99
N GLU A 287 -1.42 23.97 -2.13
CA GLU A 287 -0.59 24.95 -2.80
C GLU A 287 -0.17 26.01 -1.75
N GLY A 288 1.03 25.89 -1.17
CA GLY A 288 1.41 26.61 0.04
C GLY A 288 0.50 26.23 1.20
N ASP A 289 -0.21 27.18 1.80
CA ASP A 289 -1.17 26.95 2.88
C ASP A 289 -2.61 26.83 2.39
N ILE A 290 -2.85 26.89 1.09
CA ILE A 290 -4.19 26.83 0.49
C ILE A 290 -4.53 25.37 0.17
N ARG A 291 -5.63 24.88 0.72
CA ARG A 291 -6.23 23.60 0.37
C ARG A 291 -7.15 23.76 -0.82
N LYS A 292 -6.95 22.95 -1.86
CA LYS A 292 -7.68 23.05 -3.12
C LYS A 292 -8.27 21.72 -3.54
N TRP A 293 -9.51 21.75 -3.97
CA TRP A 293 -10.22 20.64 -4.58
C TRP A 293 -10.63 21.00 -5.99
N SER A 294 -10.36 20.16 -6.95
CA SER A 294 -10.76 20.36 -8.34
C SER A 294 -11.42 19.12 -8.91
N LYS A 295 -12.44 19.31 -9.76
CA LYS A 295 -13.13 18.22 -10.46
C LYS A 295 -13.43 18.63 -11.90
N LYS A 296 -12.95 17.82 -12.85
CA LYS A 296 -13.29 17.97 -14.27
C LYS A 296 -14.72 17.48 -14.50
N THR A 297 -15.53 18.28 -15.16
CA THR A 297 -16.91 17.92 -15.53
C THR A 297 -16.95 17.22 -16.89
N THR A 298 -18.05 16.54 -17.18
CA THR A 298 -18.30 15.91 -18.50
C THR A 298 -18.26 16.90 -19.66
N THR A 299 -18.55 18.19 -19.41
CA THR A 299 -18.51 19.27 -20.39
C THR A 299 -17.11 19.88 -20.59
N GLY A 300 -16.05 19.27 -20.00
CA GLY A 300 -14.67 19.73 -20.11
C GLY A 300 -14.31 20.95 -19.25
N SER A 301 -15.24 21.48 -18.48
CA SER A 301 -14.94 22.53 -17.50
C SER A 301 -14.42 21.95 -16.20
N VAL A 302 -13.70 22.77 -15.40
CA VAL A 302 -13.18 22.37 -14.09
C VAL A 302 -13.88 23.17 -12.99
N LYS A 303 -14.48 22.50 -12.02
CA LYS A 303 -14.96 23.10 -10.78
C LYS A 303 -13.83 23.09 -9.77
N CYS A 304 -13.65 24.22 -9.07
CA CYS A 304 -12.60 24.39 -8.05
C CYS A 304 -13.21 24.94 -6.77
N LEU A 305 -12.69 24.46 -5.64
CA LEU A 305 -12.90 24.99 -4.30
C LEU A 305 -11.51 25.21 -3.68
N GLU A 306 -11.24 26.41 -3.21
CA GLU A 306 -10.02 26.76 -2.47
C GLU A 306 -10.41 27.21 -1.05
N VAL A 307 -9.63 26.79 -0.07
CA VAL A 307 -9.81 27.21 1.32
C VAL A 307 -8.47 27.65 1.88
N ASP A 308 -8.42 28.90 2.35
CA ASP A 308 -7.24 29.48 2.95
C ASP A 308 -7.06 29.05 4.42
N PRO A 309 -5.93 29.35 5.07
CA PRO A 309 -5.68 29.01 6.48
C PRO A 309 -6.69 29.60 7.47
N ASN A 310 -7.35 30.70 7.11
CA ASN A 310 -8.38 31.35 7.95
C ASN A 310 -9.77 30.73 7.75
N GLY A 311 -9.89 29.68 6.94
CA GLY A 311 -11.15 29.02 6.64
C GLY A 311 -12.01 29.75 5.60
N LYS A 312 -11.50 30.81 4.94
CA LYS A 312 -12.22 31.45 3.84
C LYS A 312 -12.24 30.55 2.62
N SER A 313 -13.42 30.26 2.10
CA SER A 313 -13.58 29.48 0.88
C SER A 313 -13.83 30.35 -0.35
N THR A 314 -13.28 29.92 -1.48
CA THR A 314 -13.51 30.51 -2.80
C THR A 314 -13.84 29.39 -3.78
N ALA A 315 -15.05 29.41 -4.31
CA ALA A 315 -15.49 28.43 -5.31
C ALA A 315 -15.64 29.08 -6.68
N TYR A 316 -15.16 28.39 -7.70
CA TYR A 316 -15.21 28.89 -9.08
C TYR A 316 -15.22 27.74 -10.10
N LYS A 317 -15.60 28.07 -11.32
CA LYS A 317 -15.57 27.19 -12.49
C LYS A 317 -14.65 27.78 -13.54
N ILE A 318 -13.82 26.97 -14.13
CA ILE A 318 -13.01 27.30 -15.31
C ILE A 318 -13.66 26.59 -16.50
N SER A 319 -14.09 27.36 -17.51
CA SER A 319 -14.64 26.80 -18.74
C SER A 319 -13.57 26.10 -19.59
N ALA A 320 -13.96 25.35 -20.60
CA ALA A 320 -13.05 24.75 -21.55
C ALA A 320 -12.18 25.78 -22.31
N GLN A 321 -12.63 27.05 -22.41
CA GLN A 321 -11.90 28.19 -22.98
C GLN A 321 -11.11 28.98 -21.92
N ALA A 322 -10.82 28.37 -20.76
CA ALA A 322 -10.05 28.95 -19.67
C ALA A 322 -10.67 30.22 -19.02
N ARG A 323 -11.97 30.48 -19.20
CA ARG A 323 -12.66 31.59 -18.51
C ARG A 323 -13.06 31.19 -17.11
N ARG A 324 -12.63 31.95 -16.11
CA ARG A 324 -13.00 31.80 -14.69
C ARG A 324 -14.34 32.49 -14.40
N SER A 325 -15.23 31.80 -13.71
CA SER A 325 -16.49 32.37 -13.17
C SER A 325 -16.68 31.90 -11.73
N ASN A 326 -16.99 32.82 -10.82
CA ASN A 326 -17.19 32.49 -9.41
C ASN A 326 -18.53 31.80 -9.15
N ILE A 327 -18.53 30.88 -8.20
CA ILE A 327 -19.72 30.17 -7.71
C ILE A 327 -20.01 30.75 -6.31
N ARG A 328 -20.94 31.72 -6.22
CA ARG A 328 -21.22 32.46 -4.99
C ARG A 328 -21.76 31.60 -3.86
N GLU A 329 -22.52 30.56 -4.18
CA GLU A 329 -23.16 29.65 -3.23
C GLU A 329 -22.14 28.98 -2.29
N TYR A 330 -20.96 28.63 -2.81
CA TYR A 330 -19.90 27.93 -2.07
C TYR A 330 -18.72 28.84 -1.71
N THR A 331 -18.85 30.16 -1.95
CA THR A 331 -17.85 31.15 -1.50
C THR A 331 -18.31 31.68 -0.15
N LYS A 332 -17.59 31.35 0.92
CA LYS A 332 -17.93 31.69 2.32
C LYS A 332 -16.76 32.41 2.98
N PRO A 333 -17.05 33.39 3.89
CA PRO A 333 -16.00 34.09 4.63
C PRO A 333 -15.25 33.17 5.59
N THR A 334 -15.93 32.15 6.13
CA THR A 334 -15.35 31.15 7.03
C THR A 334 -16.11 29.83 6.90
N ILE A 335 -15.39 28.72 6.82
CA ILE A 335 -15.95 27.36 6.91
C ILE A 335 -15.12 26.57 7.94
N SER A 336 -15.78 25.73 8.74
CA SER A 336 -15.11 24.68 9.54
C SER A 336 -14.81 23.50 8.62
N ILE A 337 -13.58 23.00 8.67
CA ILE A 337 -13.11 21.88 7.87
C ILE A 337 -12.67 20.77 8.80
#